data_30488be86aeec4a0c89e41cc99a0dffc
#
_entry.id   30488be86aeec4a0c89e41cc99a0dffc
#
_cell.length_a   1.000
_cell.length_b   1.000
_cell.length_c   1.000
_cell.angle_alpha   90.00
_cell.angle_beta   90.00
_cell.angle_gamma   90.00
#
_symmetry.space_group_name_H-M   'P 1'
#
loop_
_entity.id
_entity.type
_entity.pdbx_description
1 polymer ?
#
loop_
_entity_poly.entity_id
_entity_poly.type
_entity_poly.pdbx_seq_one_letter_code
_entity_poly.pdbx_strand_id
1 'polypeptide(L)'
;MPLDTNCYEAYNRDNMCLTDINETLIERVTPAGIKTSDQEHEFDVIICATGFDVITGAFDRIEFIGAGGQKLSDKWLDGPITYHGIQTAGFPNMIILAGPQGGSVLTNRPCGIEEAVDWVTLLFKHLRTNRYSRVEPT
;
A
#
# COMPACT_ATOMS: atom_id res chain seq x y z
N MET A 1 8.18 -5.28 7.40
CA MET A 1 8.68 -4.35 8.44
C MET A 1 9.96 -3.73 7.93
N PRO A 2 10.09 -2.41 7.87
CA PRO A 2 11.36 -1.78 7.51
C PRO A 2 12.45 -2.25 8.48
N LEU A 3 13.62 -2.57 7.95
CA LEU A 3 14.78 -2.93 8.76
C LEU A 3 15.63 -1.68 8.91
N ASP A 4 15.93 -1.31 10.14
CA ASP A 4 16.80 -0.20 10.48
C ASP A 4 17.72 -0.58 11.63
N THR A 5 18.81 0.16 11.77
CA THR A 5 19.81 -0.04 12.81
C THR A 5 19.76 1.14 13.77
N ASN A 6 19.82 0.87 15.07
CA ASN A 6 19.82 1.90 16.15
C ASN A 6 18.52 2.73 16.25
N CYS A 7 17.42 2.30 15.65
CA CYS A 7 16.15 3.01 15.74
C CYS A 7 15.63 3.06 17.18
N TYR A 8 15.69 1.94 17.90
CA TYR A 8 15.23 1.88 19.29
C TYR A 8 16.15 2.61 20.26
N GLU A 9 17.46 2.60 20.01
CA GLU A 9 18.44 3.34 20.80
C GLU A 9 18.24 4.85 20.70
N ALA A 10 17.69 5.34 19.59
CA ALA A 10 17.37 6.74 19.41
C ALA A 10 16.33 7.23 20.45
N TYR A 11 15.34 6.40 20.78
CA TYR A 11 14.30 6.73 21.77
C TYR A 11 14.82 6.82 23.21
N ASN A 12 16.01 6.30 23.49
CA ASN A 12 16.64 6.37 24.82
C ASN A 12 17.49 7.63 25.01
N ARG A 13 17.52 8.56 24.06
CA ARG A 13 18.28 9.80 24.18
C ARG A 13 17.49 10.83 24.98
N ASP A 14 18.20 11.64 25.78
CA ASP A 14 17.60 12.69 26.61
C ASP A 14 16.86 13.78 25.79
N ASN A 15 17.20 13.92 24.52
CA ASN A 15 16.58 14.88 23.59
C ASN A 15 15.51 14.28 22.70
N MET A 16 15.05 13.06 23.00
CA MET A 16 13.97 12.38 22.28
C MET A 16 12.79 12.14 23.22
N CYS A 17 11.59 12.46 22.75
CA CYS A 17 10.35 12.16 23.45
C CYS A 17 9.42 11.38 22.52
N LEU A 18 8.88 10.27 23.00
CA LEU A 18 7.84 9.50 22.32
C LEU A 18 6.49 9.84 22.94
N THR A 19 5.56 10.31 22.14
CA THR A 19 4.20 10.62 22.56
C THR A 19 3.23 9.65 21.91
N ASP A 20 2.44 8.92 22.72
CA ASP A 20 1.36 8.07 22.19
C ASP A 20 0.13 8.94 21.89
N ILE A 21 -0.13 9.13 20.62
CA ILE A 21 -1.26 9.94 20.15
C ILE A 21 -2.63 9.26 20.33
N ASN A 22 -2.69 7.99 20.73
CA ASN A 22 -3.94 7.35 21.12
C ASN A 22 -4.36 7.71 22.55
N GLU A 23 -3.39 7.95 23.42
CA GLU A 23 -3.62 8.39 24.80
C GLU A 23 -3.67 9.94 24.88
N THR A 24 -2.77 10.61 24.18
CA THR A 24 -2.65 12.07 24.10
C THR A 24 -3.00 12.56 22.70
N LEU A 25 -4.29 12.78 22.45
CA LEU A 25 -4.80 13.17 21.12
C LEU A 25 -4.22 14.53 20.68
N ILE A 26 -3.85 14.60 19.42
CA ILE A 26 -3.51 15.88 18.77
C ILE A 26 -4.79 16.69 18.59
N GLU A 27 -4.87 17.84 19.23
CA GLU A 27 -6.02 18.76 19.13
C GLU A 27 -5.89 19.68 17.90
N ARG A 28 -4.71 20.27 17.72
CA ARG A 28 -4.44 21.20 16.63
C ARG A 28 -2.96 21.49 16.44
N VAL A 29 -2.62 21.97 15.27
CA VAL A 29 -1.33 22.63 15.02
C VAL A 29 -1.44 24.08 15.44
N THR A 30 -0.42 24.59 16.11
CA THR A 30 -0.31 25.98 16.56
C THR A 30 0.83 26.69 15.84
N PRO A 31 0.93 28.03 15.91
CA PRO A 31 2.08 28.73 15.33
C PRO A 31 3.43 28.34 15.96
N ALA A 32 3.43 27.80 17.18
CA ALA A 32 4.64 27.37 17.89
C ALA A 32 4.91 25.86 17.77
N GLY A 33 3.92 25.05 17.36
CA GLY A 33 4.10 23.61 17.32
C GLY A 33 2.82 22.80 17.26
N ILE A 34 2.64 21.84 18.16
CA ILE A 34 1.48 20.95 18.23
C ILE A 34 0.89 20.97 19.64
N LYS A 35 -0.40 21.26 19.74
CA LYS A 35 -1.18 21.12 20.98
C LYS A 35 -1.79 19.71 21.01
N THR A 36 -1.47 18.98 22.05
CA THR A 36 -2.11 17.71 22.42
C THR A 36 -3.08 17.93 23.60
N SER A 37 -3.83 16.90 23.97
CA SER A 37 -4.82 16.99 25.06
C SER A 37 -4.20 17.30 26.42
N ASP A 38 -2.92 17.01 26.62
CA ASP A 38 -2.18 17.20 27.88
C ASP A 38 -1.31 18.46 27.89
N GLN A 39 -0.61 18.74 26.77
CA GLN A 39 0.34 19.87 26.71
C GLN A 39 0.52 20.44 25.31
N GLU A 40 1.22 21.53 25.20
CA GLU A 40 1.68 22.10 23.95
C GLU A 40 3.17 21.79 23.76
N HIS A 41 3.48 21.19 22.60
CA HIS A 41 4.85 20.88 22.21
C HIS A 41 5.34 21.93 21.22
N GLU A 42 6.42 22.61 21.55
CA GLU A 42 7.04 23.61 20.68
C GLU A 42 8.04 22.94 19.74
N PHE A 43 7.95 23.27 18.43
CA PHE A 43 8.80 22.72 17.39
C PHE A 43 9.21 23.77 16.38
N ASP A 44 10.47 23.76 15.98
CA ASP A 44 10.96 24.54 14.83
C ASP A 44 10.54 23.93 13.49
N VAL A 45 10.39 22.60 13.44
CA VAL A 45 10.04 21.85 12.24
C VAL A 45 9.08 20.72 12.60
N ILE A 46 8.00 20.58 11.81
CA ILE A 46 7.07 19.46 11.89
C ILE A 46 7.18 18.65 10.59
N ILE A 47 7.50 17.35 10.71
CA ILE A 47 7.56 16.43 9.58
C ILE A 47 6.34 15.51 9.63
N CYS A 48 5.45 15.66 8.63
CA CYS A 48 4.30 14.79 8.49
C CYS A 48 4.70 13.50 7.76
N ALA A 49 4.79 12.40 8.51
CA ALA A 49 5.06 11.06 7.97
C ALA A 49 3.87 10.13 8.25
N THR A 50 2.67 10.60 7.95
CA THR A 50 1.39 9.96 8.29
C THR A 50 1.06 8.71 7.46
N GLY A 51 1.94 8.34 6.53
CA GLY A 51 1.79 7.17 5.67
C GLY A 51 0.92 7.42 4.45
N PHE A 52 0.63 6.32 3.75
CA PHE A 52 -0.22 6.30 2.57
C PHE A 52 -1.28 5.21 2.74
N ASP A 53 -2.42 5.36 2.07
CA ASP A 53 -3.35 4.28 1.83
C ASP A 53 -2.76 3.35 0.75
N VAL A 54 -1.89 2.44 1.19
CA VAL A 54 -0.95 1.73 0.32
C VAL A 54 -1.60 0.54 -0.38
N ILE A 55 -2.63 -0.06 0.20
CA ILE A 55 -3.15 -1.35 -0.27
C ILE A 55 -4.23 -1.16 -1.34
N THR A 56 -5.28 -0.43 -1.02
CA THR A 56 -6.44 -0.25 -1.92
C THR A 56 -6.67 1.18 -2.36
N GLY A 57 -6.09 2.16 -1.70
CA GLY A 57 -6.42 3.57 -1.88
C GLY A 57 -6.29 4.12 -3.32
N ALA A 58 -5.38 3.56 -4.13
CA ALA A 58 -5.30 3.91 -5.54
C ALA A 58 -6.48 3.33 -6.35
N PHE A 59 -6.98 2.14 -5.96
CA PHE A 59 -8.09 1.45 -6.61
C PHE A 59 -9.43 2.05 -6.21
N ASP A 60 -9.56 2.56 -4.99
CA ASP A 60 -10.80 3.18 -4.48
C ASP A 60 -11.11 4.52 -5.16
N ARG A 61 -10.11 5.14 -5.78
CA ARG A 61 -10.24 6.41 -6.52
C ARG A 61 -10.58 6.24 -8.00
N ILE A 62 -10.58 5.01 -8.50
CA ILE A 62 -10.85 4.68 -9.90
C ILE A 62 -11.94 3.61 -9.93
N GLU A 63 -13.00 3.82 -10.70
CA GLU A 63 -14.03 2.82 -10.87
C GLU A 63 -13.57 1.76 -11.87
N PHE A 64 -13.27 0.56 -11.39
CA PHE A 64 -12.98 -0.61 -12.22
C PHE A 64 -14.25 -1.47 -12.31
N ILE A 65 -14.68 -1.73 -13.55
CA ILE A 65 -15.87 -2.55 -13.83
C ILE A 65 -15.40 -3.82 -14.56
N GLY A 66 -15.63 -4.96 -13.94
CA GLY A 66 -15.29 -6.27 -14.47
C GLY A 66 -16.39 -6.91 -15.30
N ALA A 67 -16.26 -8.20 -15.53
CA ALA A 67 -17.26 -8.98 -16.25
C ALA A 67 -18.60 -8.97 -15.50
N GLY A 68 -19.70 -8.85 -16.27
CA GLY A 68 -21.04 -8.79 -15.69
C GLY A 68 -21.38 -7.52 -14.92
N GLY A 69 -20.57 -6.47 -15.04
CA GLY A 69 -20.79 -5.18 -14.34
C GLY A 69 -20.34 -5.17 -12.88
N GLN A 70 -19.56 -6.17 -12.43
CA GLN A 70 -19.04 -6.23 -11.07
C GLN A 70 -18.04 -5.10 -10.82
N LYS A 71 -18.22 -4.31 -9.78
CA LYS A 71 -17.25 -3.31 -9.35
C LYS A 71 -16.14 -3.94 -8.51
N LEU A 72 -14.91 -3.47 -8.70
CA LEU A 72 -13.75 -3.95 -7.93
C LEU A 72 -13.87 -3.57 -6.46
N SER A 73 -14.36 -2.36 -6.16
CA SER A 73 -14.63 -1.90 -4.81
C SER A 73 -15.58 -2.82 -4.05
N ASP A 74 -16.64 -3.28 -4.71
CA ASP A 74 -17.61 -4.18 -4.08
C ASP A 74 -17.00 -5.57 -3.85
N LYS A 75 -16.17 -6.04 -4.79
CA LYS A 75 -15.49 -7.33 -4.67
C LYS A 75 -14.45 -7.34 -3.54
N TRP A 76 -13.80 -6.21 -3.32
CA TRP A 76 -12.74 -6.05 -2.32
C TRP A 76 -13.22 -5.44 -1.00
N LEU A 77 -14.54 -5.39 -0.76
CA LEU A 77 -15.12 -4.79 0.44
C LEU A 77 -14.59 -5.43 1.74
N ASP A 78 -14.45 -6.76 1.72
CA ASP A 78 -13.89 -7.54 2.84
C ASP A 78 -12.37 -7.73 2.74
N GLY A 79 -11.73 -6.98 1.87
CA GLY A 79 -10.30 -7.03 1.58
C GLY A 79 -9.98 -7.56 0.18
N PRO A 80 -8.83 -7.18 -0.36
CA PRO A 80 -8.43 -7.58 -1.70
C PRO A 80 -8.07 -9.06 -1.77
N ILE A 81 -8.60 -9.76 -2.77
CA ILE A 81 -8.23 -11.13 -3.12
C ILE A 81 -7.65 -11.11 -4.53
N THR A 82 -6.38 -11.49 -4.63
CA THR A 82 -5.66 -11.47 -5.90
C THR A 82 -4.90 -12.77 -6.14
N TYR A 83 -4.58 -13.02 -7.38
CA TYR A 83 -3.63 -14.06 -7.78
C TYR A 83 -2.23 -13.42 -7.86
N HIS A 84 -1.37 -13.71 -6.88
CA HIS A 84 -0.01 -13.16 -6.76
C HIS A 84 0.12 -11.63 -6.82
N GLY A 85 -0.94 -10.88 -6.46
CA GLY A 85 -0.94 -9.42 -6.61
C GLY A 85 -0.98 -8.93 -8.05
N ILE A 86 -1.23 -9.84 -9.03
CA ILE A 86 -1.15 -9.54 -10.46
C ILE A 86 -2.54 -9.51 -11.11
N GLN A 87 -3.44 -10.40 -10.68
CA GLN A 87 -4.78 -10.51 -11.27
C GLN A 87 -5.85 -10.72 -10.20
N THR A 88 -7.11 -10.46 -10.53
CA THR A 88 -8.26 -10.79 -9.68
C THR A 88 -9.38 -11.38 -10.54
N ALA A 89 -10.05 -12.39 -10.02
CA ALA A 89 -11.14 -13.07 -10.72
C ALA A 89 -12.32 -12.12 -11.00
N GLY A 90 -12.98 -12.28 -12.15
CA GLY A 90 -14.06 -11.41 -12.60
C GLY A 90 -13.60 -10.16 -13.36
N PHE A 91 -12.28 -9.93 -13.45
CA PHE A 91 -11.69 -8.81 -14.17
C PHE A 91 -10.71 -9.32 -15.25
N PRO A 92 -11.24 -9.91 -16.33
CA PRO A 92 -10.41 -10.50 -17.36
C PRO A 92 -9.49 -9.47 -18.00
N ASN A 93 -8.26 -9.90 -18.31
CA ASN A 93 -7.21 -9.08 -18.91
C ASN A 93 -6.74 -7.88 -18.04
N MET A 94 -7.23 -7.76 -16.82
CA MET A 94 -6.72 -6.77 -15.87
C MET A 94 -5.43 -7.29 -15.26
N ILE A 95 -4.35 -6.54 -15.44
CA ILE A 95 -3.04 -6.83 -14.88
C ILE A 95 -2.67 -5.71 -13.93
N ILE A 96 -2.26 -6.08 -12.73
CA ILE A 96 -1.81 -5.17 -11.68
C ILE A 96 -0.33 -5.47 -11.42
N LEU A 97 0.52 -4.45 -11.46
CA LEU A 97 1.91 -4.59 -11.05
C LEU A 97 2.07 -4.09 -9.61
N ALA A 98 2.68 -4.91 -8.77
CA ALA A 98 2.82 -4.66 -7.33
C ALA A 98 1.47 -4.43 -6.60
N GLY A 99 0.44 -5.17 -7.01
CA GLY A 99 -0.89 -5.10 -6.40
C GLY A 99 -0.96 -5.70 -5.00
N PRO A 100 -2.14 -5.61 -4.37
CA PRO A 100 -2.38 -6.23 -3.07
C PRO A 100 -2.00 -7.71 -3.06
N GLN A 101 -1.42 -8.19 -1.96
CA GLN A 101 -0.91 -9.57 -1.79
C GLN A 101 0.28 -9.96 -2.69
N GLY A 102 0.75 -9.10 -3.59
CA GLY A 102 1.90 -9.37 -4.49
C GLY A 102 3.23 -8.83 -3.99
N GLY A 103 3.25 -8.14 -2.87
CA GLY A 103 4.45 -7.53 -2.32
C GLY A 103 4.88 -8.13 -1.00
N SER A 104 6.19 -8.18 -0.77
CA SER A 104 6.77 -8.44 0.54
C SER A 104 7.45 -7.17 1.06
N VAL A 105 7.25 -6.87 2.33
CA VAL A 105 7.99 -5.82 3.04
C VAL A 105 9.46 -6.19 3.29
N LEU A 106 9.80 -7.45 3.05
CA LEU A 106 11.14 -8.01 3.24
C LEU A 106 11.98 -8.02 1.96
N THR A 107 11.39 -7.66 0.81
CA THR A 107 12.08 -7.64 -0.48
C THR A 107 12.18 -6.22 -1.02
N ASN A 108 13.22 -5.99 -1.82
CA ASN A 108 13.35 -4.75 -2.57
C ASN A 108 12.21 -4.64 -3.61
N ARG A 109 11.42 -3.59 -3.54
CA ARG A 109 10.27 -3.36 -4.43
C ARG A 109 10.62 -3.42 -5.92
N PRO A 110 11.69 -2.77 -6.42
CA PRO A 110 12.12 -2.90 -7.81
C PRO A 110 12.32 -4.34 -8.27
N CYS A 111 13.01 -5.18 -7.49
CA CYS A 111 13.21 -6.59 -7.84
C CYS A 111 11.89 -7.36 -7.95
N GLY A 112 10.95 -7.14 -7.02
CA GLY A 112 9.63 -7.78 -7.09
C GLY A 112 8.80 -7.32 -8.28
N ILE A 113 8.97 -6.07 -8.71
CA ILE A 113 8.31 -5.54 -9.91
C ILE A 113 8.92 -6.16 -11.17
N GLU A 114 10.24 -6.31 -11.23
CA GLU A 114 10.94 -6.96 -12.36
C GLU A 114 10.45 -8.40 -12.55
N GLU A 115 10.38 -9.19 -11.47
CA GLU A 115 9.82 -10.55 -11.52
C GLU A 115 8.37 -10.59 -12.03
N ALA A 116 7.54 -9.65 -11.54
CA ALA A 116 6.15 -9.55 -12.00
C ALA A 116 6.07 -9.19 -13.49
N VAL A 117 6.91 -8.29 -13.98
CA VAL A 117 6.99 -7.90 -15.39
C VAL A 117 7.44 -9.08 -16.27
N ASP A 118 8.43 -9.84 -15.81
CA ASP A 118 8.89 -11.04 -16.53
C ASP A 118 7.78 -12.08 -16.62
N TRP A 119 7.09 -12.34 -15.51
CA TRP A 119 5.95 -13.27 -15.50
C TRP A 119 4.84 -12.81 -16.45
N VAL A 120 4.43 -11.54 -16.39
CA VAL A 120 3.40 -10.96 -17.27
C VAL A 120 3.84 -11.03 -18.73
N THR A 121 5.12 -10.81 -19.01
CA THR A 121 5.68 -10.95 -20.36
C THR A 121 5.55 -12.37 -20.90
N LEU A 122 5.84 -13.37 -20.05
CA LEU A 122 5.66 -14.78 -20.43
C LEU A 122 4.18 -15.13 -20.62
N LEU A 123 3.29 -14.62 -19.78
CA LEU A 123 1.85 -14.77 -19.93
C LEU A 123 1.39 -14.22 -21.28
N PHE A 124 1.77 -13.01 -21.65
CA PHE A 124 1.40 -12.44 -22.96
C PHE A 124 1.95 -13.22 -24.15
N LYS A 125 3.18 -13.73 -24.06
CA LYS A 125 3.72 -14.63 -25.08
C LYS A 125 2.88 -15.89 -25.21
N HIS A 126 2.48 -16.51 -24.10
CA HIS A 126 1.63 -17.69 -24.07
C HIS A 126 0.25 -17.43 -24.70
N LEU A 127 -0.42 -16.35 -24.29
CA LEU A 127 -1.72 -15.95 -24.84
C LEU A 127 -1.64 -15.75 -26.35
N ARG A 128 -0.63 -15.03 -26.80
CA ARG A 128 -0.40 -14.74 -28.24
C ARG A 128 -0.15 -16.00 -29.05
N THR A 129 0.71 -16.89 -28.54
CA THR A 129 1.03 -18.16 -29.24
C THR A 129 -0.19 -19.05 -29.37
N ASN A 130 -1.05 -19.10 -28.34
CA ASN A 130 -2.24 -19.94 -28.32
C ASN A 130 -3.50 -19.22 -28.86
N ARG A 131 -3.37 -17.96 -29.27
CA ARG A 131 -4.48 -17.13 -29.77
C ARG A 131 -5.60 -16.96 -28.72
N TYR A 132 -5.27 -16.95 -27.45
CA TYR A 132 -6.23 -16.63 -26.40
C TYR A 132 -6.42 -15.11 -26.31
N SER A 133 -7.67 -14.68 -26.22
CA SER A 133 -8.05 -13.27 -26.11
C SER A 133 -8.42 -12.87 -24.68
N ARG A 134 -8.52 -13.84 -23.77
CA ARG A 134 -8.96 -13.62 -22.39
C ARG A 134 -8.15 -14.47 -21.43
N VAL A 135 -7.79 -13.87 -20.32
CA VAL A 135 -7.18 -14.54 -19.17
C VAL A 135 -7.69 -13.92 -17.87
N GLU A 136 -8.00 -14.74 -16.91
CA GLU A 136 -8.32 -14.36 -15.55
C GLU A 136 -8.03 -15.55 -14.61
N PRO A 137 -7.73 -15.30 -13.33
CA PRO A 137 -7.61 -16.37 -12.34
C PRO A 137 -8.99 -16.94 -11.98
N THR A 138 -9.02 -18.18 -11.55
CA THR A 138 -10.22 -18.89 -11.08
C THR A 138 -10.27 -18.95 -9.57
#